data_3e9c076cebb390f2f3cc5a28312866a9
#
_entry.id   3e9c076cebb390f2f3cc5a28312866a9
#
_cell.length_a   1.000
_cell.length_b   1.000
_cell.length_c   1.000
_cell.angle_alpha   90.00
_cell.angle_beta   90.00
_cell.angle_gamma   90.00
#
_symmetry.space_group_name_H-M   'P 1'
#
loop_
_entity.id
_entity.type
_entity.pdbx_description
1 polymer ?
#
loop_
_entity_poly.entity_id
_entity_poly.type
_entity_poly.pdbx_seq_one_letter_code
_entity_poly.pdbx_strand_id
1 'polypeptide(L)'
;METRLSTPFSVPKLPSLKRKRPPQIEIPNILQEIQSDDLRFRDSTHQNDAVCSGGNGFGVVSRKGKKKFMEDSHRVAPCSVGSSDTSFFGVYDGHGGCKAADFVAENLHKNVLEMLKGCNEKEEAFKAAYLRTDLDFLEEGVVSGACCVTALIQNQEMIVSNLGDCRAVLCRGGVAEALTTDHRAGRDDERKRIENQGGYVEFHRGAWRVHGILAISRSIGDAHLKKWVVAEPETRILDLEQDMEFLVLASDGLWDVVSNQEAVDTVLSVQAQRKTPRETDDEGLIKGLVNVSPSSKLRRVSLVKQQKELFPVQSPYHSENESPYYHEMGSPPSKARKITALKRIKMKSESSWAKEASKELVNIAVSRGSMDDITVVIVDLNHYKC
;
A
#
# COMPACT_ATOMS: atom_id res chain seq x y z
N MET A 1 26.98 56.05 71.27
CA MET A 1 25.81 55.41 70.65
C MET A 1 26.35 54.62 69.54
N GLU A 2 26.47 53.33 69.80
CA GLU A 2 27.24 52.36 68.99
C GLU A 2 26.37 51.72 67.94
N THR A 3 26.81 51.80 66.70
CA THR A 3 26.27 51.09 65.59
C THR A 3 26.88 49.67 65.49
N ARG A 4 26.07 48.62 65.67
CA ARG A 4 26.51 47.26 65.48
C ARG A 4 26.47 46.87 64.00
N LEU A 5 27.61 46.50 63.49
CA LEU A 5 27.78 45.85 62.17
C LEU A 5 27.19 44.39 62.18
N SER A 6 26.39 44.11 61.23
CA SER A 6 25.88 42.79 60.98
C SER A 6 26.83 41.99 60.08
N THR A 7 27.23 40.81 60.50
CA THR A 7 28.06 39.81 59.74
C THR A 7 27.27 39.14 58.66
N PRO A 8 27.86 38.81 57.50
CA PRO A 8 27.16 38.12 56.43
C PRO A 8 27.05 36.61 56.72
N PHE A 9 25.83 36.09 56.52
CA PHE A 9 25.56 34.65 56.58
C PHE A 9 26.26 33.90 55.44
N SER A 10 27.06 32.89 55.81
CA SER A 10 27.66 31.92 54.83
C SER A 10 26.67 30.85 54.51
N VAL A 11 26.36 30.71 53.20
CA VAL A 11 25.54 29.62 52.67
C VAL A 11 26.32 28.32 52.59
N PRO A 12 25.84 27.19 53.15
CA PRO A 12 26.54 25.93 53.09
C PRO A 12 26.46 25.36 51.65
N LYS A 13 27.61 24.97 51.11
CA LYS A 13 27.75 24.23 49.84
C LYS A 13 27.14 22.84 49.97
N LEU A 14 26.07 22.54 49.23
CA LEU A 14 25.54 21.19 49.08
C LEU A 14 26.56 20.30 48.37
N PRO A 15 26.74 19.03 48.84
CA PRO A 15 27.64 18.07 48.19
C PRO A 15 27.06 17.65 46.83
N SER A 16 27.92 17.65 45.81
CA SER A 16 27.57 17.20 44.47
C SER A 16 27.23 15.71 44.49
N LEU A 17 25.95 15.40 44.25
CA LEU A 17 25.51 14.00 44.03
C LEU A 17 26.09 13.48 42.71
N LYS A 18 27.12 12.66 42.79
CA LYS A 18 27.60 11.86 41.63
C LYS A 18 26.48 10.94 41.20
N ARG A 19 25.88 11.17 40.00
CA ARG A 19 24.94 10.25 39.41
C ARG A 19 25.60 8.88 39.21
N LYS A 20 25.13 7.88 39.96
CA LYS A 20 25.49 6.47 39.70
C LYS A 20 24.87 6.10 38.35
N ARG A 21 25.66 5.46 37.46
CA ARG A 21 25.13 4.86 36.24
C ARG A 21 24.05 3.84 36.65
N PRO A 22 22.88 3.80 35.93
CA PRO A 22 21.94 2.71 36.18
C PRO A 22 22.58 1.37 35.93
N PRO A 23 22.21 0.30 36.67
CA PRO A 23 22.69 -1.03 36.41
C PRO A 23 22.43 -1.44 34.98
N GLN A 24 23.40 -2.09 34.34
CA GLN A 24 23.25 -2.62 33.00
C GLN A 24 22.20 -3.72 33.07
N ILE A 25 21.05 -3.52 32.36
CA ILE A 25 20.00 -4.54 32.27
C ILE A 25 20.54 -5.62 31.35
N GLU A 26 20.80 -6.82 31.87
CA GLU A 26 21.10 -7.99 31.06
C GLU A 26 19.83 -8.38 30.30
N ILE A 27 19.91 -8.33 28.95
CA ILE A 27 18.81 -8.76 28.06
C ILE A 27 18.76 -10.30 28.16
N PRO A 28 17.65 -10.91 28.56
CA PRO A 28 17.51 -12.36 28.62
C PRO A 28 17.84 -12.99 27.26
N ASN A 29 18.53 -14.13 27.25
CA ASN A 29 18.94 -14.82 26.03
C ASN A 29 17.82 -15.15 25.07
N ILE A 30 16.59 -15.29 25.54
CA ILE A 30 15.36 -15.45 24.73
C ILE A 30 15.16 -14.28 23.72
N LEU A 31 15.54 -13.05 24.07
CA LEU A 31 15.45 -11.91 23.15
C LEU A 31 16.60 -11.87 22.14
N GLN A 32 17.67 -12.61 22.33
CA GLN A 32 18.77 -12.76 21.37
C GLN A 32 18.44 -13.85 20.33
N GLU A 33 17.67 -14.88 20.70
CA GLU A 33 17.22 -15.94 19.78
C GLU A 33 16.16 -15.44 18.79
N ILE A 34 15.27 -14.50 19.20
CA ILE A 34 14.29 -13.87 18.30
C ILE A 34 14.97 -13.07 17.17
N GLN A 35 16.19 -12.59 17.36
CA GLN A 35 16.95 -11.90 16.31
C GLN A 35 17.65 -12.83 15.31
N SER A 36 17.77 -14.11 15.60
CA SER A 36 18.50 -15.05 14.74
C SER A 36 17.63 -15.82 13.73
N ASP A 37 16.32 -15.94 13.96
CA ASP A 37 15.42 -16.62 13.03
C ASP A 37 14.94 -15.75 11.85
N ASP A 38 15.02 -14.41 11.97
CA ASP A 38 14.66 -13.48 10.89
C ASP A 38 15.74 -13.33 9.79
N LEU A 39 16.92 -13.97 9.92
CA LEU A 39 18.05 -13.80 8.99
C LEU A 39 18.02 -14.74 7.76
N ARG A 40 16.96 -15.50 7.52
CA ARG A 40 16.87 -16.41 6.36
C ARG A 40 15.99 -15.90 5.20
N PHE A 41 15.55 -14.65 5.20
CA PHE A 41 14.82 -14.08 4.06
C PHE A 41 15.63 -12.99 3.36
N ARG A 42 16.27 -13.40 2.27
CA ARG A 42 16.69 -12.66 1.06
C ARG A 42 17.23 -11.24 1.25
N ASP A 43 18.54 -11.18 1.35
CA ASP A 43 19.32 -10.05 0.86
C ASP A 43 19.11 -9.91 -0.65
N SER A 44 18.31 -8.94 -1.07
CA SER A 44 18.26 -8.46 -2.43
C SER A 44 18.31 -6.94 -2.42
N THR A 45 19.51 -6.43 -2.54
CA THR A 45 19.82 -5.05 -2.89
C THR A 45 19.22 -4.69 -4.25
N HIS A 46 17.98 -4.17 -4.28
CA HIS A 46 17.46 -3.43 -5.41
C HIS A 46 16.67 -2.20 -4.95
N GLN A 47 17.29 -1.05 -5.19
CA GLN A 47 16.63 0.27 -5.20
C GLN A 47 15.57 0.27 -6.30
N ASN A 48 14.33 0.07 -5.94
CA ASN A 48 13.06 0.37 -6.60
C ASN A 48 11.99 -0.67 -6.25
N ASP A 49 11.71 -0.84 -4.94
CA ASP A 49 10.74 -1.85 -4.46
C ASP A 49 9.28 -1.34 -4.55
N ALA A 50 8.86 -0.90 -5.74
CA ALA A 50 7.45 -0.71 -5.99
C ALA A 50 6.88 -1.97 -6.65
N VAL A 51 5.99 -2.67 -5.95
CA VAL A 51 5.19 -3.74 -6.52
C VAL A 51 4.05 -3.10 -7.31
N CYS A 52 3.99 -3.39 -8.61
CA CYS A 52 2.96 -2.85 -9.49
C CYS A 52 2.19 -3.99 -10.14
N SER A 53 0.90 -4.08 -9.88
CA SER A 53 0.00 -5.01 -10.55
C SER A 53 -1.17 -4.27 -11.20
N GLY A 54 -1.88 -4.91 -12.12
CA GLY A 54 -3.04 -4.33 -12.76
C GLY A 54 -3.72 -5.36 -13.65
N GLY A 55 -5.02 -5.19 -13.82
CA GLY A 55 -5.88 -6.05 -14.64
C GLY A 55 -6.97 -5.23 -15.31
N ASN A 56 -8.00 -5.93 -15.80
CA ASN A 56 -9.18 -5.26 -16.33
C ASN A 56 -9.91 -4.54 -15.18
N GLY A 57 -10.08 -3.24 -15.31
CA GLY A 57 -10.81 -2.42 -14.34
C GLY A 57 -10.07 -2.04 -13.06
N PHE A 58 -8.78 -2.32 -12.90
CA PHE A 58 -8.03 -1.86 -11.72
C PHE A 58 -6.53 -1.69 -11.94
N GLY A 59 -5.90 -0.94 -11.02
CA GLY A 59 -4.45 -0.83 -10.91
C GLY A 59 -4.02 -0.74 -9.45
N VAL A 60 -2.89 -1.36 -9.11
CA VAL A 60 -2.31 -1.36 -7.77
C VAL A 60 -0.85 -0.99 -7.83
N VAL A 61 -0.42 -0.13 -6.94
CA VAL A 61 0.99 0.16 -6.70
C VAL A 61 1.23 0.24 -5.20
N SER A 62 2.17 -0.56 -4.72
CA SER A 62 2.67 -0.50 -3.35
C SER A 62 4.15 -0.15 -3.36
N ARG A 63 4.57 0.80 -2.53
CA ARG A 63 5.95 1.25 -2.40
C ARG A 63 6.35 1.38 -0.94
N LYS A 64 7.46 0.74 -0.58
CA LYS A 64 8.04 0.84 0.75
C LYS A 64 8.54 2.26 1.04
N GLY A 65 8.23 2.76 2.23
CA GLY A 65 8.74 4.00 2.78
C GLY A 65 10.16 3.86 3.36
N LYS A 66 10.44 4.59 4.44
CA LYS A 66 11.74 4.54 5.13
C LYS A 66 11.81 3.48 6.23
N LYS A 67 10.73 2.78 6.51
CA LYS A 67 10.74 1.65 7.44
C LYS A 67 11.70 0.55 6.97
N LYS A 68 12.18 -0.29 7.87
CA LYS A 68 13.09 -1.40 7.54
C LYS A 68 12.42 -2.41 6.61
N PHE A 69 11.15 -2.72 6.87
CA PHE A 69 10.33 -3.65 6.08
C PHE A 69 9.09 -2.94 5.59
N MET A 70 8.48 -3.45 4.52
CA MET A 70 7.16 -3.08 4.05
C MET A 70 6.13 -3.65 5.03
N GLU A 71 5.29 -2.80 5.59
CA GLU A 71 4.23 -3.20 6.51
C GLU A 71 2.84 -3.15 5.85
N ASP A 72 2.71 -2.42 4.74
CA ASP A 72 1.48 -2.42 3.93
C ASP A 72 1.29 -3.73 3.18
N SER A 73 0.04 -4.15 3.06
CA SER A 73 -0.40 -5.24 2.21
C SER A 73 -1.66 -4.86 1.42
N HIS A 74 -2.02 -5.64 0.40
CA HIS A 74 -3.23 -5.40 -0.37
C HIS A 74 -3.85 -6.70 -0.86
N ARG A 75 -5.15 -6.65 -1.21
CA ARG A 75 -5.83 -7.78 -1.86
C ARG A 75 -6.67 -7.30 -3.03
N VAL A 76 -6.51 -7.96 -4.15
CA VAL A 76 -7.45 -7.92 -5.27
C VAL A 76 -7.88 -9.34 -5.57
N ALA A 77 -9.14 -9.63 -5.41
CA ALA A 77 -9.68 -10.96 -5.62
C ALA A 77 -10.94 -10.88 -6.50
N PRO A 78 -10.89 -11.39 -7.74
CA PRO A 78 -12.11 -11.71 -8.46
C PRO A 78 -12.78 -12.88 -7.73
N CYS A 79 -14.00 -12.67 -7.30
CA CYS A 79 -14.76 -13.66 -6.54
C CYS A 79 -15.96 -14.08 -7.39
N SER A 80 -15.88 -15.25 -8.04
CA SER A 80 -17.04 -15.82 -8.72
C SER A 80 -17.96 -16.45 -7.69
N VAL A 81 -19.04 -15.75 -7.31
CA VAL A 81 -20.11 -16.30 -6.47
C VAL A 81 -21.33 -16.56 -7.36
N GLY A 82 -21.44 -17.79 -7.88
CA GLY A 82 -22.52 -18.15 -8.82
C GLY A 82 -22.31 -17.52 -10.18
N SER A 83 -23.38 -16.88 -10.73
CA SER A 83 -23.37 -16.23 -12.04
C SER A 83 -23.03 -14.73 -11.99
N SER A 84 -22.68 -14.17 -10.83
CA SER A 84 -22.38 -12.76 -10.68
C SER A 84 -20.90 -12.48 -10.62
N ASP A 85 -20.43 -11.51 -11.39
CA ASP A 85 -19.07 -10.99 -11.30
C ASP A 85 -18.93 -10.18 -10.00
N THR A 86 -18.24 -10.76 -9.02
CA THR A 86 -17.94 -10.14 -7.75
C THR A 86 -16.46 -9.83 -7.70
N SER A 87 -16.09 -8.62 -7.28
CA SER A 87 -14.69 -8.21 -7.14
C SER A 87 -14.46 -7.60 -5.77
N PHE A 88 -13.42 -8.06 -5.08
CA PHE A 88 -13.01 -7.54 -3.78
C PHE A 88 -11.66 -6.83 -3.89
N PHE A 89 -11.57 -5.65 -3.31
CA PHE A 89 -10.38 -4.81 -3.24
C PHE A 89 -10.11 -4.44 -1.78
N GLY A 90 -8.86 -4.47 -1.36
CA GLY A 90 -8.47 -4.09 -0.01
C GLY A 90 -7.06 -3.51 0.04
N VAL A 91 -6.88 -2.50 0.87
CA VAL A 91 -5.59 -1.94 1.28
C VAL A 91 -5.49 -2.08 2.79
N TYR A 92 -4.35 -2.57 3.27
CA TYR A 92 -4.08 -2.91 4.66
C TYR A 92 -2.77 -2.26 5.07
N ASP A 93 -2.86 -1.29 5.96
CA ASP A 93 -1.72 -0.54 6.48
C ASP A 93 -1.30 -1.16 7.81
N GLY A 94 -0.16 -1.82 7.80
CA GLY A 94 0.37 -2.55 8.95
C GLY A 94 1.24 -1.69 9.86
N HIS A 95 1.17 -1.98 11.15
CA HIS A 95 2.05 -1.37 12.15
C HIS A 95 2.51 -2.38 13.19
N GLY A 96 3.73 -2.14 13.74
CA GLY A 96 4.34 -3.11 14.63
C GLY A 96 4.77 -4.40 13.93
N GLY A 97 5.02 -4.34 12.61
CA GLY A 97 5.32 -5.45 11.72
C GLY A 97 4.22 -5.72 10.69
N CYS A 98 4.56 -6.45 9.62
CA CYS A 98 3.64 -6.73 8.50
C CYS A 98 2.60 -7.83 8.77
N LYS A 99 2.76 -8.61 9.85
CA LYS A 99 2.02 -9.87 10.03
C LYS A 99 0.49 -9.69 10.08
N ALA A 100 0.01 -8.61 10.72
CA ALA A 100 -1.43 -8.33 10.74
C ALA A 100 -1.95 -7.99 9.35
N ALA A 101 -1.27 -7.12 8.60
CA ALA A 101 -1.67 -6.74 7.24
C ALA A 101 -1.63 -7.93 6.28
N ASP A 102 -0.62 -8.78 6.36
CA ASP A 102 -0.52 -10.01 5.55
C ASP A 102 -1.63 -11.00 5.89
N PHE A 103 -1.90 -11.22 7.18
CA PHE A 103 -2.99 -12.09 7.63
C PHE A 103 -4.36 -11.61 7.14
N VAL A 104 -4.61 -10.29 7.24
CA VAL A 104 -5.84 -9.68 6.75
C VAL A 104 -5.98 -9.83 5.24
N ALA A 105 -4.89 -9.60 4.48
CA ALA A 105 -4.89 -9.77 3.04
C ALA A 105 -5.24 -11.19 2.59
N GLU A 106 -4.87 -12.20 3.38
CA GLU A 106 -5.16 -13.61 3.09
C GLU A 106 -6.55 -14.05 3.52
N ASN A 107 -7.14 -13.47 4.58
CA ASN A 107 -8.31 -14.04 5.24
C ASN A 107 -9.56 -13.17 5.18
N LEU A 108 -9.48 -11.83 5.29
CA LEU A 108 -10.64 -10.96 5.41
C LEU A 108 -11.64 -11.11 4.26
N HIS A 109 -11.17 -11.16 3.02
CA HIS A 109 -12.06 -11.32 1.86
C HIS A 109 -12.84 -12.64 1.90
N LYS A 110 -12.25 -13.72 2.43
CA LYS A 110 -12.92 -15.03 2.59
C LYS A 110 -14.00 -14.95 3.65
N ASN A 111 -13.67 -14.35 4.80
CA ASN A 111 -14.60 -14.15 5.90
C ASN A 111 -15.79 -13.27 5.48
N VAL A 112 -15.54 -12.18 4.73
CA VAL A 112 -16.61 -11.33 4.17
C VAL A 112 -17.55 -12.13 3.27
N LEU A 113 -17.01 -12.90 2.32
CA LEU A 113 -17.83 -13.71 1.41
C LEU A 113 -18.58 -14.84 2.13
N GLU A 114 -18.04 -15.39 3.21
CA GLU A 114 -18.71 -16.38 4.03
C GLU A 114 -19.86 -15.76 4.80
N MET A 115 -19.64 -14.65 5.51
CA MET A 115 -20.67 -13.98 6.29
C MET A 115 -21.80 -13.44 5.44
N LEU A 116 -21.53 -12.94 4.22
CA LEU A 116 -22.57 -12.50 3.28
C LEU A 116 -23.52 -13.63 2.83
N LYS A 117 -23.11 -14.90 2.89
CA LYS A 117 -23.99 -16.04 2.58
C LYS A 117 -24.99 -16.32 3.69
N GLY A 118 -24.66 -15.99 4.92
CA GLY A 118 -25.44 -16.33 6.11
C GLY A 118 -26.20 -15.16 6.72
N CYS A 119 -25.97 -13.93 6.28
CA CYS A 119 -26.56 -12.73 6.86
C CYS A 119 -27.30 -11.91 5.79
N ASN A 120 -28.52 -11.47 6.10
CA ASN A 120 -29.30 -10.63 5.19
C ASN A 120 -28.84 -9.15 5.21
N GLU A 121 -28.34 -8.70 6.36
CA GLU A 121 -27.85 -7.33 6.55
C GLU A 121 -26.36 -7.26 6.23
N LYS A 122 -26.01 -6.61 5.14
CA LYS A 122 -24.63 -6.58 4.63
C LYS A 122 -23.65 -5.87 5.56
N GLU A 123 -24.09 -4.80 6.23
CA GLU A 123 -23.28 -4.10 7.24
C GLU A 123 -22.90 -5.02 8.40
N GLU A 124 -23.87 -5.78 8.92
CA GLU A 124 -23.62 -6.76 9.97
C GLU A 124 -22.73 -7.91 9.50
N ALA A 125 -22.86 -8.35 8.24
CA ALA A 125 -21.99 -9.35 7.65
C ALA A 125 -20.53 -8.87 7.59
N PHE A 126 -20.29 -7.61 7.17
CA PHE A 126 -18.96 -7.01 7.16
C PHE A 126 -18.41 -6.87 8.57
N LYS A 127 -19.23 -6.36 9.52
CA LYS A 127 -18.83 -6.26 10.92
C LYS A 127 -18.42 -7.62 11.49
N ALA A 128 -19.23 -8.66 11.27
CA ALA A 128 -18.92 -10.02 11.71
C ALA A 128 -17.63 -10.57 11.09
N ALA A 129 -17.39 -10.29 9.80
CA ALA A 129 -16.18 -10.72 9.10
C ALA A 129 -14.91 -10.06 9.66
N TYR A 130 -14.95 -8.76 9.94
CA TYR A 130 -13.82 -8.05 10.54
C TYR A 130 -13.55 -8.55 11.97
N LEU A 131 -14.57 -8.69 12.80
CA LEU A 131 -14.45 -9.22 14.15
C LEU A 131 -13.90 -10.65 14.15
N ARG A 132 -14.36 -11.50 13.21
CA ARG A 132 -13.85 -12.86 13.06
C ARG A 132 -12.37 -12.85 12.67
N THR A 133 -11.99 -12.01 11.69
CA THR A 133 -10.59 -11.89 11.26
C THR A 133 -9.70 -11.40 12.39
N ASP A 134 -10.18 -10.47 13.22
CA ASP A 134 -9.47 -9.98 14.39
C ASP A 134 -9.26 -11.10 15.43
N LEU A 135 -10.31 -11.85 15.75
CA LEU A 135 -10.23 -12.97 16.70
C LEU A 135 -9.24 -14.04 16.23
N ASP A 136 -9.35 -14.46 14.96
CA ASP A 136 -8.47 -15.46 14.37
C ASP A 136 -7.00 -15.00 14.39
N PHE A 137 -6.73 -13.70 14.14
CA PHE A 137 -5.37 -13.15 14.22
C PHE A 137 -4.84 -13.06 15.66
N LEU A 138 -5.70 -12.69 16.62
CA LEU A 138 -5.31 -12.59 18.02
C LEU A 138 -4.93 -13.96 18.61
N GLU A 139 -5.52 -15.06 18.13
CA GLU A 139 -5.16 -16.43 18.51
C GLU A 139 -3.72 -16.80 18.10
N GLU A 140 -3.15 -16.15 17.07
CA GLU A 140 -1.76 -16.38 16.68
C GLU A 140 -0.74 -15.82 17.70
N GLY A 141 -1.17 -14.97 18.63
CA GLY A 141 -0.32 -14.41 19.68
C GLY A 141 0.74 -13.43 19.19
N VAL A 142 0.55 -12.87 17.99
CA VAL A 142 1.50 -11.95 17.35
C VAL A 142 1.21 -10.50 17.75
N VAL A 143 2.27 -9.75 18.03
CA VAL A 143 2.16 -8.32 18.37
C VAL A 143 2.32 -7.49 17.10
N SER A 144 1.24 -7.20 16.42
CA SER A 144 1.13 -6.21 15.34
C SER A 144 -0.34 -5.82 15.16
N GLY A 145 -0.61 -4.80 14.36
CA GLY A 145 -1.96 -4.38 14.00
C GLY A 145 -2.04 -3.94 12.55
N ALA A 146 -3.27 -3.76 12.03
CA ALA A 146 -3.50 -3.27 10.68
C ALA A 146 -4.77 -2.43 10.58
N CYS A 147 -4.66 -1.26 9.92
CA CYS A 147 -5.79 -0.52 9.37
C CYS A 147 -6.24 -1.17 8.07
N CYS A 148 -7.52 -1.07 7.76
CA CYS A 148 -8.11 -1.76 6.63
C CYS A 148 -9.13 -0.87 5.91
N VAL A 149 -8.97 -0.67 4.61
CA VAL A 149 -10.03 -0.15 3.75
C VAL A 149 -10.33 -1.16 2.66
N THR A 150 -11.61 -1.49 2.48
CA THR A 150 -12.04 -2.51 1.51
C THR A 150 -13.21 -2.01 0.68
N ALA A 151 -13.31 -2.52 -0.55
CA ALA A 151 -14.47 -2.35 -1.43
C ALA A 151 -14.85 -3.70 -2.03
N LEU A 152 -16.12 -4.06 -1.93
CA LEU A 152 -16.72 -5.19 -2.63
C LEU A 152 -17.70 -4.66 -3.66
N ILE A 153 -17.55 -5.08 -4.90
CA ILE A 153 -18.45 -4.72 -6.00
C ILE A 153 -19.17 -5.97 -6.48
N GLN A 154 -20.48 -5.95 -6.42
CA GLN A 154 -21.34 -7.06 -6.83
C GLN A 154 -22.71 -6.55 -7.29
N ASN A 155 -23.22 -7.06 -8.41
CA ASN A 155 -24.59 -6.76 -8.89
C ASN A 155 -24.93 -5.26 -8.94
N GLN A 156 -24.00 -4.44 -9.45
CA GLN A 156 -24.17 -2.96 -9.52
C GLN A 156 -24.24 -2.27 -8.16
N GLU A 157 -23.82 -2.92 -7.12
CA GLU A 157 -23.70 -2.37 -5.79
C GLU A 157 -22.24 -2.39 -5.36
N MET A 158 -21.84 -1.36 -4.64
CA MET A 158 -20.52 -1.22 -4.03
C MET A 158 -20.66 -1.10 -2.51
N ILE A 159 -19.97 -1.98 -1.78
CA ILE A 159 -19.89 -1.95 -0.33
C ILE A 159 -18.48 -1.54 0.05
N VAL A 160 -18.34 -0.41 0.74
CA VAL A 160 -17.05 0.11 1.21
C VAL A 160 -17.00 0.03 2.73
N SER A 161 -15.95 -0.58 3.28
CA SER A 161 -15.73 -0.67 4.73
C SER A 161 -14.37 -0.13 5.10
N ASN A 162 -14.31 0.59 6.23
CA ASN A 162 -13.07 1.16 6.77
C ASN A 162 -12.90 0.83 8.25
N LEU A 163 -11.65 0.56 8.61
CA LEU A 163 -11.18 0.32 9.98
C LEU A 163 -9.79 0.94 10.12
N GLY A 164 -9.65 2.05 10.82
CA GLY A 164 -8.39 2.79 10.94
C GLY A 164 -8.35 4.02 10.03
N ASP A 165 -7.18 4.44 9.59
CA ASP A 165 -6.94 5.68 8.86
C ASP A 165 -6.50 5.50 7.40
N CYS A 166 -6.63 4.29 6.85
CA CYS A 166 -6.78 4.12 5.40
C CYS A 166 -8.05 4.83 4.93
N ARG A 167 -8.13 5.19 3.64
CA ARG A 167 -9.28 5.94 3.13
C ARG A 167 -9.69 5.50 1.74
N ALA A 168 -11.01 5.56 1.49
CA ALA A 168 -11.63 5.38 0.19
C ALA A 168 -12.20 6.72 -0.32
N VAL A 169 -11.83 7.10 -1.55
CA VAL A 169 -12.30 8.32 -2.22
C VAL A 169 -12.89 7.96 -3.57
N LEU A 170 -14.15 8.33 -3.77
CA LEU A 170 -14.87 8.18 -5.03
C LEU A 170 -14.69 9.42 -5.90
N CYS A 171 -14.46 9.23 -7.19
CA CYS A 171 -14.66 10.28 -8.19
C CYS A 171 -16.11 10.23 -8.69
N ARG A 172 -16.88 11.28 -8.42
CA ARG A 172 -18.24 11.45 -8.90
C ARG A 172 -18.32 12.73 -9.75
N GLY A 173 -18.48 12.57 -11.07
CA GLY A 173 -18.53 13.71 -12.00
C GLY A 173 -17.30 14.63 -11.89
N GLY A 174 -16.11 14.09 -11.67
CA GLY A 174 -14.88 14.85 -11.50
C GLY A 174 -14.63 15.42 -10.10
N VAL A 175 -15.56 15.21 -9.15
CA VAL A 175 -15.44 15.70 -7.77
C VAL A 175 -15.11 14.56 -6.83
N ALA A 176 -14.20 14.81 -5.88
CA ALA A 176 -13.82 13.84 -4.87
C ALA A 176 -14.87 13.74 -3.75
N GLU A 177 -15.43 12.57 -3.55
CA GLU A 177 -16.31 12.22 -2.43
C GLU A 177 -15.57 11.25 -1.50
N ALA A 178 -15.28 11.64 -0.24
CA ALA A 178 -14.77 10.71 0.75
C ALA A 178 -15.87 9.74 1.17
N LEU A 179 -15.69 8.45 0.90
CA LEU A 179 -16.64 7.41 1.30
C LEU A 179 -16.41 6.92 2.73
N THR A 180 -15.24 7.18 3.28
CA THR A 180 -14.84 6.74 4.62
C THR A 180 -14.35 7.92 5.46
N THR A 181 -14.37 7.74 6.76
CA THR A 181 -13.81 8.70 7.73
C THR A 181 -12.73 8.01 8.53
N ASP A 182 -11.58 8.64 8.65
CA ASP A 182 -10.43 8.07 9.35
C ASP A 182 -10.74 7.87 10.85
N HIS A 183 -10.39 6.70 11.38
CA HIS A 183 -10.53 6.37 12.81
C HIS A 183 -9.25 6.76 13.56
N ARG A 184 -9.08 8.05 13.82
CA ARG A 184 -7.94 8.56 14.58
C ARG A 184 -8.34 8.83 16.04
N ALA A 185 -7.42 8.59 16.97
CA ALA A 185 -7.67 8.75 18.41
C ALA A 185 -8.11 10.19 18.82
N GLY A 186 -7.78 11.19 17.99
CA GLY A 186 -8.19 12.59 18.20
C GLY A 186 -9.60 12.92 17.69
N ARG A 187 -10.29 12.03 16.96
CA ARG A 187 -11.67 12.22 16.49
C ARG A 187 -12.61 12.24 17.72
N ASP A 188 -13.43 13.24 17.84
CA ASP A 188 -14.19 13.53 19.08
C ASP A 188 -15.09 12.37 19.53
N ASP A 189 -15.74 11.68 18.61
CA ASP A 189 -16.59 10.53 18.90
C ASP A 189 -15.77 9.30 19.34
N GLU A 190 -14.66 9.00 18.67
CA GLU A 190 -13.75 7.93 19.01
C GLU A 190 -13.09 8.19 20.38
N ARG A 191 -12.65 9.41 20.62
CA ARG A 191 -12.09 9.82 21.90
C ARG A 191 -13.10 9.63 23.05
N LYS A 192 -14.34 10.08 22.85
CA LYS A 192 -15.41 9.89 23.84
C LYS A 192 -15.71 8.41 24.07
N ARG A 193 -15.71 7.58 23.01
CA ARG A 193 -15.89 6.12 23.12
C ARG A 193 -14.81 5.49 23.99
N ILE A 194 -13.53 5.85 23.74
CA ILE A 194 -12.37 5.34 24.49
C ILE A 194 -12.44 5.78 25.97
N GLU A 195 -12.72 7.07 26.22
CA GLU A 195 -12.80 7.64 27.57
C GLU A 195 -13.98 7.02 28.37
N ASN A 196 -15.13 6.80 27.74
CA ASN A 196 -16.29 6.14 28.36
C ASN A 196 -16.02 4.66 28.74
N GLN A 197 -15.09 4.00 28.06
CA GLN A 197 -14.63 2.65 28.38
C GLN A 197 -13.49 2.63 29.42
N GLY A 198 -13.19 3.79 30.04
CA GLY A 198 -12.14 3.93 31.05
C GLY A 198 -10.72 3.98 30.49
N GLY A 199 -10.57 4.24 29.19
CA GLY A 199 -9.29 4.57 28.55
C GLY A 199 -8.99 6.05 28.64
N TYR A 200 -7.84 6.46 28.09
CA TYR A 200 -7.51 7.85 27.91
C TYR A 200 -6.83 8.09 26.57
N VAL A 201 -6.96 9.31 26.08
CA VAL A 201 -6.32 9.78 24.86
C VAL A 201 -5.49 11.01 25.18
N GLU A 202 -4.22 11.00 24.84
CA GLU A 202 -3.32 12.12 25.10
C GLU A 202 -2.62 12.59 23.83
N PHE A 203 -2.27 13.88 23.79
CA PHE A 203 -1.49 14.44 22.70
C PHE A 203 -0.01 14.20 22.94
N HIS A 204 0.61 13.35 22.14
CA HIS A 204 2.02 13.00 22.27
C HIS A 204 2.70 12.96 20.90
N ARG A 205 3.88 13.59 20.78
CA ARG A 205 4.70 13.64 19.55
C ARG A 205 3.92 14.09 18.31
N GLY A 206 3.07 15.11 18.46
CA GLY A 206 2.34 15.72 17.33
C GLY A 206 1.04 15.02 16.94
N ALA A 207 0.62 13.95 17.64
CA ALA A 207 -0.63 13.25 17.39
C ALA A 207 -1.35 12.88 18.69
N TRP A 208 -2.69 12.79 18.64
CA TRP A 208 -3.48 12.18 19.68
C TRP A 208 -3.28 10.66 19.68
N ARG A 209 -3.08 10.08 20.86
CA ARG A 209 -2.78 8.65 20.99
C ARG A 209 -3.58 7.98 22.09
N VAL A 210 -4.11 6.81 21.82
CA VAL A 210 -4.71 5.91 22.80
C VAL A 210 -3.60 5.45 23.74
N HIS A 211 -3.75 5.73 25.04
CA HIS A 211 -2.76 5.40 26.10
C HIS A 211 -1.34 5.89 25.78
N GLY A 212 -1.21 6.98 24.99
CA GLY A 212 0.09 7.52 24.55
C GLY A 212 0.84 6.66 23.52
N ILE A 213 0.24 5.58 23.03
CA ILE A 213 0.88 4.58 22.17
C ILE A 213 0.41 4.73 20.72
N LEU A 214 -0.88 4.48 20.42
CA LEU A 214 -1.40 4.31 19.08
C LEU A 214 -2.24 5.50 18.62
N ALA A 215 -1.96 6.05 17.44
CA ALA A 215 -2.66 7.23 16.91
C ALA A 215 -4.04 6.90 16.33
N ILE A 216 -4.25 5.65 15.91
CA ILE A 216 -5.55 5.15 15.43
C ILE A 216 -6.40 4.65 16.59
N SER A 217 -7.72 4.61 16.39
CA SER A 217 -8.69 4.17 17.39
C SER A 217 -9.40 2.85 17.05
N ARG A 218 -9.16 2.34 15.83
CA ARG A 218 -9.67 1.04 15.36
C ARG A 218 -8.65 0.32 14.50
N SER A 219 -8.47 -0.99 14.71
CA SER A 219 -7.57 -1.86 13.94
C SER A 219 -7.90 -3.34 14.11
N ILE A 220 -7.40 -4.19 13.23
CA ILE A 220 -7.20 -5.63 13.46
C ILE A 220 -5.92 -5.80 14.28
N GLY A 221 -5.87 -6.75 15.21
CA GLY A 221 -4.70 -6.98 16.05
C GLY A 221 -4.65 -6.07 17.28
N ASP A 222 -3.46 -5.56 17.63
CA ASP A 222 -3.24 -4.68 18.79
C ASP A 222 -3.81 -5.23 20.10
N ALA A 223 -3.54 -6.50 20.41
CA ALA A 223 -4.08 -7.24 21.54
C ALA A 223 -4.03 -6.47 22.87
N HIS A 224 -2.92 -5.74 23.10
CA HIS A 224 -2.69 -4.98 24.33
C HIS A 224 -3.58 -3.74 24.48
N LEU A 225 -4.17 -3.24 23.39
CA LEU A 225 -5.10 -2.10 23.37
C LEU A 225 -6.52 -2.48 22.97
N LYS A 226 -6.83 -3.76 22.75
CA LYS A 226 -8.09 -4.24 22.16
C LYS A 226 -9.36 -3.77 22.90
N LYS A 227 -9.27 -3.48 24.18
CA LYS A 227 -10.40 -2.91 24.94
C LYS A 227 -10.83 -1.53 24.39
N TRP A 228 -9.94 -0.76 23.82
CA TRP A 228 -10.15 0.61 23.36
C TRP A 228 -10.00 0.77 21.85
N VAL A 229 -9.09 -0.01 21.24
CA VAL A 229 -8.84 -0.06 19.80
C VAL A 229 -9.61 -1.26 19.25
N VAL A 230 -10.85 -0.99 18.83
CA VAL A 230 -11.81 -2.03 18.43
C VAL A 230 -11.66 -2.42 16.96
N ALA A 231 -12.12 -3.63 16.60
CA ALA A 231 -12.10 -4.14 15.23
C ALA A 231 -13.48 -4.02 14.53
N GLU A 232 -14.25 -2.98 14.88
CA GLU A 232 -15.54 -2.72 14.28
C GLU A 232 -15.42 -1.72 13.14
N PRO A 233 -15.67 -2.12 11.88
CA PRO A 233 -15.58 -1.22 10.73
C PRO A 233 -16.76 -0.26 10.66
N GLU A 234 -16.58 0.87 9.98
CA GLU A 234 -17.67 1.67 9.42
C GLU A 234 -17.89 1.24 7.97
N THR A 235 -19.15 0.93 7.61
CA THR A 235 -19.52 0.38 6.30
C THR A 235 -20.53 1.30 5.60
N ARG A 236 -20.36 1.54 4.31
CA ARG A 236 -21.31 2.23 3.43
C ARG A 236 -21.68 1.32 2.26
N ILE A 237 -22.95 1.33 1.89
CA ILE A 237 -23.50 0.60 0.75
C ILE A 237 -24.02 1.62 -0.25
N LEU A 238 -23.63 1.49 -1.52
CA LEU A 238 -24.01 2.41 -2.60
C LEU A 238 -24.35 1.61 -3.85
N ASP A 239 -25.43 1.99 -4.53
CA ASP A 239 -25.70 1.55 -5.88
C ASP A 239 -24.75 2.25 -6.85
N LEU A 240 -24.23 1.55 -7.86
CA LEU A 240 -23.35 2.13 -8.86
C LEU A 240 -24.15 3.02 -9.82
N GLU A 241 -23.96 4.32 -9.71
CA GLU A 241 -24.56 5.34 -10.57
C GLU A 241 -23.67 5.71 -11.75
N GLN A 242 -24.24 6.29 -12.82
CA GLN A 242 -23.52 6.59 -14.05
C GLN A 242 -22.42 7.63 -13.89
N ASP A 243 -22.55 8.55 -12.94
CA ASP A 243 -21.61 9.61 -12.62
C ASP A 243 -20.43 9.17 -11.71
N MET A 244 -20.46 7.95 -11.16
CA MET A 244 -19.36 7.35 -10.41
C MET A 244 -18.30 6.83 -11.38
N GLU A 245 -17.12 7.45 -11.45
CA GLU A 245 -16.11 7.14 -12.46
C GLU A 245 -15.11 6.09 -11.99
N PHE A 246 -14.48 6.33 -10.85
CA PHE A 246 -13.50 5.44 -10.25
C PHE A 246 -13.43 5.61 -8.73
N LEU A 247 -12.86 4.59 -8.07
CA LEU A 247 -12.61 4.57 -6.63
C LEU A 247 -11.10 4.50 -6.39
N VAL A 248 -10.61 5.29 -5.43
CA VAL A 248 -9.23 5.25 -4.93
C VAL A 248 -9.24 4.74 -3.50
N LEU A 249 -8.58 3.62 -3.24
CA LEU A 249 -8.30 3.10 -1.91
C LEU A 249 -6.81 3.27 -1.63
N ALA A 250 -6.42 3.85 -0.50
CA ALA A 250 -5.01 3.97 -0.15
C ALA A 250 -4.75 3.99 1.36
N SER A 251 -3.51 3.67 1.75
CA SER A 251 -2.96 3.86 3.09
C SER A 251 -2.66 5.34 3.37
N ASP A 252 -2.41 5.69 4.65
CA ASP A 252 -2.16 7.06 5.09
C ASP A 252 -0.87 7.65 4.50
N GLY A 253 0.09 6.81 4.06
CA GLY A 253 1.27 7.25 3.33
C GLY A 253 0.96 8.08 2.07
N LEU A 254 -0.23 7.90 1.48
CA LEU A 254 -0.77 8.80 0.45
C LEU A 254 -1.53 9.97 1.08
N TRP A 255 -2.50 9.70 1.96
CA TRP A 255 -3.50 10.66 2.39
C TRP A 255 -2.98 11.76 3.32
N ASP A 256 -1.86 11.52 3.98
CA ASP A 256 -1.20 12.53 4.84
C ASP A 256 -0.56 13.66 4.03
N VAL A 257 -0.29 13.45 2.73
CA VAL A 257 0.41 14.43 1.87
C VAL A 257 -0.33 14.78 0.58
N VAL A 258 -1.41 14.08 0.24
CA VAL A 258 -2.23 14.30 -0.97
C VAL A 258 -3.69 14.46 -0.55
N SER A 259 -4.34 15.56 -0.94
CA SER A 259 -5.76 15.78 -0.67
C SER A 259 -6.64 14.90 -1.57
N ASN A 260 -7.89 14.65 -1.14
CA ASN A 260 -8.84 13.83 -1.88
C ASN A 260 -9.07 14.35 -3.30
N GLN A 261 -9.28 15.67 -3.47
CA GLN A 261 -9.53 16.27 -4.80
C GLN A 261 -8.29 16.18 -5.68
N GLU A 262 -7.13 16.43 -5.14
CA GLU A 262 -5.90 16.33 -5.90
C GLU A 262 -5.61 14.91 -6.38
N ALA A 263 -5.93 13.91 -5.58
CA ALA A 263 -5.85 12.52 -6.02
C ALA A 263 -6.79 12.26 -7.21
N VAL A 264 -8.03 12.76 -7.16
CA VAL A 264 -9.00 12.67 -8.26
C VAL A 264 -8.48 13.40 -9.50
N ASP A 265 -8.02 14.64 -9.36
CA ASP A 265 -7.50 15.45 -10.49
C ASP A 265 -6.31 14.78 -11.17
N THR A 266 -5.43 14.16 -10.38
CA THR A 266 -4.28 13.40 -10.89
C THR A 266 -4.74 12.22 -11.74
N VAL A 267 -5.70 11.43 -11.26
CA VAL A 267 -6.23 10.28 -11.98
C VAL A 267 -6.92 10.71 -13.29
N LEU A 268 -7.73 11.76 -13.25
CA LEU A 268 -8.39 12.33 -14.45
C LEU A 268 -7.38 12.82 -15.47
N SER A 269 -6.28 13.46 -15.02
CA SER A 269 -5.20 13.92 -15.90
C SER A 269 -4.53 12.77 -16.64
N VAL A 270 -4.27 11.65 -15.96
CA VAL A 270 -3.70 10.44 -16.58
C VAL A 270 -4.66 9.83 -17.60
N GLN A 271 -5.97 9.79 -17.28
CA GLN A 271 -6.98 9.32 -18.23
C GLN A 271 -7.07 10.19 -19.49
N ALA A 272 -7.04 11.53 -19.34
CA ALA A 272 -7.12 12.48 -20.43
C ALA A 272 -5.94 12.36 -21.39
N GLN A 273 -4.71 12.20 -20.87
CA GLN A 273 -3.49 12.04 -21.68
C GLN A 273 -3.53 10.79 -22.59
N ARG A 274 -4.31 9.77 -22.24
CA ARG A 274 -4.47 8.57 -23.07
C ARG A 274 -5.53 8.72 -24.15
N LYS A 275 -6.54 9.58 -23.92
CA LYS A 275 -7.62 9.83 -24.90
C LYS A 275 -7.18 10.72 -26.06
N THR A 276 -6.10 11.52 -25.90
CA THR A 276 -5.49 12.27 -26.98
C THR A 276 -4.66 11.32 -27.85
N PRO A 277 -4.98 11.16 -29.16
CA PRO A 277 -4.10 10.40 -30.05
C PRO A 277 -2.72 11.04 -30.03
N ARG A 278 -1.68 10.25 -29.80
CA ARG A 278 -0.33 10.70 -30.14
C ARG A 278 -0.37 10.94 -31.65
N GLU A 279 -0.23 12.20 -32.07
CA GLU A 279 0.11 12.52 -33.44
C GLU A 279 1.41 11.76 -33.71
N THR A 280 1.31 10.73 -34.52
CA THR A 280 2.46 10.05 -35.08
C THR A 280 3.15 11.05 -35.95
N ASP A 281 4.33 11.51 -35.55
CA ASP A 281 5.27 12.23 -36.40
C ASP A 281 5.67 11.31 -37.57
N ASP A 282 4.82 11.28 -38.58
CA ASP A 282 5.10 10.75 -39.89
C ASP A 282 5.47 11.97 -40.79
N GLU A 283 6.62 12.61 -40.46
CA GLU A 283 7.21 13.60 -41.33
C GLU A 283 8.03 12.89 -42.42
N GLY A 284 7.30 12.48 -43.44
CA GLY A 284 7.83 12.32 -44.77
C GLY A 284 7.78 13.66 -45.55
N LEU A 285 8.89 14.34 -45.62
CA LEU A 285 9.34 15.16 -46.76
C LEU A 285 8.44 16.27 -47.32
N ILE A 286 8.61 17.54 -46.91
CA ILE A 286 8.61 18.69 -47.86
C ILE A 286 9.67 19.73 -47.43
N LYS A 287 10.61 20.04 -48.36
CA LYS A 287 11.58 21.13 -48.29
C LYS A 287 10.90 22.48 -48.46
N GLY A 288 11.33 23.49 -47.71
CA GLY A 288 11.09 24.89 -48.11
C GLY A 288 11.35 25.89 -46.99
N LEU A 289 12.53 26.48 -46.99
CA LEU A 289 12.98 27.77 -46.46
C LEU A 289 11.99 28.61 -45.62
N VAL A 290 12.40 29.07 -44.45
CA VAL A 290 12.75 30.46 -44.13
C VAL A 290 13.39 30.55 -42.73
N ASN A 291 14.56 31.24 -42.66
CA ASN A 291 15.29 31.62 -41.46
C ASN A 291 14.50 32.57 -40.55
N VAL A 292 14.60 32.42 -39.21
CA VAL A 292 14.96 33.51 -38.28
C VAL A 292 15.36 32.87 -36.92
N SER A 293 16.60 33.10 -36.45
CA SER A 293 17.06 32.94 -35.08
C SER A 293 16.72 34.20 -34.27
N PRO A 294 16.62 34.14 -32.87
CA PRO A 294 17.88 34.25 -32.10
C PRO A 294 17.95 33.42 -30.80
N SER A 295 19.05 32.84 -30.63
CA SER A 295 19.94 32.65 -29.44
C SER A 295 19.43 32.84 -28.02
N SER A 296 19.60 31.80 -27.19
CA SER A 296 20.26 31.94 -25.90
C SER A 296 20.96 30.64 -25.48
N LYS A 297 22.26 30.80 -25.18
CA LYS A 297 23.21 29.76 -24.86
C LYS A 297 23.04 29.30 -23.39
N LEU A 298 22.98 28.03 -23.16
CA LEU A 298 23.41 27.44 -21.88
C LEU A 298 24.31 26.21 -22.14
N ARG A 299 25.50 26.30 -21.56
CA ARG A 299 26.63 25.38 -21.75
C ARG A 299 26.33 24.01 -21.15
N ARG A 300 26.47 22.95 -21.93
CA ARG A 300 26.69 21.58 -21.44
C ARG A 300 28.18 21.36 -21.22
N VAL A 301 28.53 20.88 -20.02
CA VAL A 301 29.87 20.34 -19.73
C VAL A 301 29.82 18.84 -19.96
N SER A 302 30.61 18.38 -20.93
CA SER A 302 30.80 16.95 -21.22
C SER A 302 31.94 16.40 -20.37
N LEU A 303 31.68 15.32 -19.63
CA LEU A 303 32.72 14.49 -19.01
C LEU A 303 32.95 13.24 -19.86
N VAL A 304 34.18 13.13 -20.33
CA VAL A 304 34.72 12.06 -21.18
C VAL A 304 34.84 10.76 -20.37
N LYS A 305 34.33 9.67 -20.92
CA LYS A 305 34.61 8.30 -20.46
C LYS A 305 35.83 7.76 -21.19
N GLN A 306 36.84 7.32 -20.43
CA GLN A 306 37.89 6.45 -20.93
C GLN A 306 37.45 4.98 -20.84
N GLN A 307 37.55 4.30 -21.98
CA GLN A 307 37.47 2.85 -22.13
C GLN A 307 38.80 2.21 -21.71
N LYS A 308 38.75 1.07 -21.06
CA LYS A 308 39.81 0.06 -21.03
C LYS A 308 39.24 -1.29 -21.38
N GLU A 309 39.64 -1.77 -22.52
CA GLU A 309 39.51 -3.16 -22.99
C GLU A 309 40.49 -4.06 -22.23
N LEU A 310 40.13 -5.31 -21.97
CA LEU A 310 41.05 -6.45 -21.93
C LEU A 310 40.33 -7.77 -22.17
N PHE A 311 40.92 -8.57 -23.03
CA PHE A 311 40.47 -9.76 -23.73
C PHE A 311 40.52 -11.06 -22.87
N PRO A 312 40.11 -12.24 -23.44
CA PRO A 312 39.50 -13.37 -22.74
C PRO A 312 40.49 -14.53 -22.50
N VAL A 313 40.10 -15.44 -21.57
CA VAL A 313 40.78 -16.74 -21.43
C VAL A 313 39.78 -17.88 -21.59
N GLN A 314 40.17 -18.81 -22.43
CA GLN A 314 39.51 -20.06 -22.82
C GLN A 314 39.61 -21.17 -21.76
N SER A 315 38.58 -21.99 -21.66
CA SER A 315 38.40 -23.45 -21.58
C SER A 315 39.58 -24.36 -21.10
N PRO A 316 39.49 -25.70 -20.88
CA PRO A 316 38.37 -26.64 -20.94
C PRO A 316 38.36 -27.66 -19.74
N TYR A 317 37.38 -28.57 -19.63
CA TYR A 317 37.56 -30.03 -19.49
C TYR A 317 36.23 -30.81 -19.58
N HIS A 318 36.33 -31.90 -20.34
CA HIS A 318 35.39 -33.01 -20.60
C HIS A 318 35.05 -33.88 -19.38
N SER A 319 33.89 -34.52 -19.37
CA SER A 319 33.76 -36.01 -19.38
C SER A 319 32.30 -36.44 -19.46
N GLU A 320 32.05 -37.15 -20.40
CA GLU A 320 31.23 -38.31 -20.79
C GLU A 320 30.61 -39.12 -19.64
N ASN A 321 29.33 -39.56 -19.84
CA ASN A 321 28.94 -40.95 -19.92
C ASN A 321 27.41 -41.07 -20.16
N GLU A 322 27.07 -41.54 -21.34
CA GLU A 322 26.37 -42.78 -21.74
C GLU A 322 24.92 -43.00 -21.28
N SER A 323 24.18 -43.22 -22.35
CA SER A 323 22.84 -43.74 -22.61
C SER A 323 22.68 -45.21 -22.18
N PRO A 324 21.45 -45.82 -22.15
CA PRO A 324 20.97 -46.45 -23.36
C PRO A 324 19.42 -46.48 -23.64
N TYR A 325 19.12 -46.45 -24.94
CA TYR A 325 18.06 -47.13 -25.70
C TYR A 325 16.72 -47.54 -25.06
N TYR A 326 15.61 -47.16 -25.74
CA TYR A 326 14.61 -48.11 -26.24
C TYR A 326 13.83 -47.55 -27.47
N HIS A 327 13.44 -48.50 -28.30
CA HIS A 327 13.00 -48.60 -29.69
C HIS A 327 11.82 -47.76 -30.17
N GLU A 328 11.90 -47.48 -31.46
CA GLU A 328 10.88 -47.03 -32.42
C GLU A 328 9.60 -47.86 -32.43
N MET A 329 8.47 -47.20 -32.70
CA MET A 329 7.42 -47.75 -33.60
C MET A 329 6.77 -46.58 -34.35
N GLY A 330 6.80 -46.68 -35.66
CA GLY A 330 6.28 -45.72 -36.61
C GLY A 330 4.75 -45.76 -36.76
N SER A 331 4.20 -44.65 -37.20
CA SER A 331 2.83 -44.56 -37.77
C SER A 331 2.76 -43.42 -38.81
N PRO A 332 1.85 -43.54 -39.79
CA PRO A 332 2.01 -42.93 -41.10
C PRO A 332 1.51 -41.47 -41.22
N PRO A 333 1.76 -40.82 -42.36
CA PRO A 333 1.57 -39.39 -42.50
C PRO A 333 0.11 -39.02 -42.78
N SER A 334 -0.51 -38.21 -41.91
CA SER A 334 -1.78 -37.58 -42.19
C SER A 334 -1.58 -36.18 -42.80
N LYS A 335 -2.31 -35.99 -43.90
CA LYS A 335 -2.33 -34.82 -44.78
C LYS A 335 -2.48 -33.50 -44.05
N ALA A 336 -1.50 -32.61 -44.23
CA ALA A 336 -1.54 -31.21 -43.77
C ALA A 336 -2.68 -30.46 -44.48
N ARG A 337 -3.72 -30.12 -43.74
CA ARG A 337 -4.63 -29.00 -44.10
C ARG A 337 -3.91 -27.69 -43.77
N LYS A 338 -3.68 -26.87 -44.78
CA LYS A 338 -3.27 -25.47 -44.64
C LYS A 338 -4.36 -24.72 -43.86
N ILE A 339 -4.14 -24.55 -42.56
CA ILE A 339 -4.90 -23.62 -41.77
C ILE A 339 -4.23 -22.26 -41.99
N THR A 340 -4.94 -21.37 -42.66
CA THR A 340 -4.60 -19.96 -42.82
C THR A 340 -4.22 -19.40 -41.47
N ALA A 341 -2.99 -18.92 -41.38
CA ALA A 341 -2.49 -18.21 -40.21
C ALA A 341 -3.30 -16.92 -40.07
N LEU A 342 -4.31 -16.94 -39.23
CA LEU A 342 -4.88 -15.72 -38.66
C LEU A 342 -3.74 -15.02 -37.94
N LYS A 343 -3.37 -13.84 -38.46
CA LYS A 343 -2.45 -12.91 -37.80
C LYS A 343 -2.93 -12.76 -36.37
N ARG A 344 -2.24 -13.37 -35.42
CA ARG A 344 -2.31 -13.06 -34.01
C ARG A 344 -1.84 -11.61 -33.91
N ILE A 345 -2.80 -10.68 -33.92
CA ILE A 345 -2.55 -9.31 -33.51
C ILE A 345 -2.07 -9.46 -32.07
N LYS A 346 -0.79 -9.22 -31.88
CA LYS A 346 -0.17 -9.11 -30.57
C LYS A 346 -0.78 -7.85 -29.96
N MET A 347 -1.94 -8.02 -29.29
CA MET A 347 -2.44 -6.97 -28.41
C MET A 347 -1.31 -6.74 -27.40
N LYS A 348 -0.54 -5.65 -27.59
CA LYS A 348 0.22 -5.09 -26.51
C LYS A 348 -0.79 -4.98 -25.37
N SER A 349 -0.52 -5.66 -24.24
CA SER A 349 -1.29 -5.43 -23.03
C SER A 349 -1.13 -3.94 -22.73
N GLU A 350 -2.12 -3.16 -23.11
CA GLU A 350 -2.17 -1.76 -22.73
C GLU A 350 -2.15 -1.76 -21.21
N SER A 351 -1.08 -1.22 -20.65
CA SER A 351 -0.99 -0.98 -19.23
C SER A 351 -2.27 -0.26 -18.83
N SER A 352 -3.04 -0.84 -17.90
CA SER A 352 -4.29 -0.23 -17.42
C SER A 352 -4.00 1.22 -16.99
N TRP A 353 -4.83 2.17 -17.44
CA TRP A 353 -4.72 3.58 -17.02
C TRP A 353 -4.75 3.70 -15.48
N ALA A 354 -5.52 2.84 -14.82
CA ALA A 354 -5.59 2.77 -13.38
C ALA A 354 -4.22 2.45 -12.73
N LYS A 355 -3.42 1.58 -13.35
CA LYS A 355 -2.05 1.28 -12.88
C LYS A 355 -1.12 2.48 -13.05
N GLU A 356 -1.20 3.20 -14.16
CA GLU A 356 -0.38 4.40 -14.37
C GLU A 356 -0.77 5.51 -13.41
N ALA A 357 -2.06 5.70 -13.19
CA ALA A 357 -2.58 6.67 -12.23
C ALA A 357 -2.18 6.32 -10.78
N SER A 358 -2.26 5.04 -10.38
CA SER A 358 -1.77 4.60 -9.06
C SER A 358 -0.28 4.90 -8.89
N LYS A 359 0.53 4.68 -9.95
CA LYS A 359 1.96 5.00 -9.93
C LYS A 359 2.22 6.50 -9.79
N GLU A 360 1.43 7.32 -10.47
CA GLU A 360 1.58 8.78 -10.40
C GLU A 360 1.23 9.30 -9.00
N LEU A 361 0.17 8.80 -8.37
CA LEU A 361 -0.17 9.15 -6.99
C LEU A 361 0.95 8.80 -6.00
N VAL A 362 1.52 7.60 -6.12
CA VAL A 362 2.68 7.19 -5.31
C VAL A 362 3.88 8.10 -5.54
N ASN A 363 4.16 8.49 -6.80
CA ASN A 363 5.25 9.41 -7.12
C ASN A 363 5.05 10.79 -6.49
N ILE A 364 3.82 11.32 -6.52
CA ILE A 364 3.47 12.61 -5.89
C ILE A 364 3.70 12.51 -4.37
N ALA A 365 3.20 11.47 -3.71
CA ALA A 365 3.37 11.30 -2.27
C ALA A 365 4.86 11.25 -1.88
N VAL A 366 5.66 10.50 -2.61
CA VAL A 366 7.12 10.44 -2.40
C VAL A 366 7.80 11.79 -2.65
N SER A 367 7.43 12.50 -3.72
CA SER A 367 7.99 13.82 -4.03
C SER A 367 7.71 14.86 -2.96
N ARG A 368 6.62 14.69 -2.22
CA ARG A 368 6.22 15.51 -1.07
C ARG A 368 6.85 15.09 0.24
N GLY A 369 7.65 14.06 0.20
CA GLY A 369 8.42 13.61 1.36
C GLY A 369 7.67 12.64 2.27
N SER A 370 6.63 11.96 1.78
CA SER A 370 6.05 10.84 2.54
C SER A 370 7.14 9.84 2.92
N MET A 371 7.16 9.48 4.19
CA MET A 371 8.17 8.60 4.80
C MET A 371 7.62 7.21 5.07
N ASP A 372 6.30 7.07 5.02
CA ASP A 372 5.60 5.82 5.28
C ASP A 372 5.49 4.94 4.04
N ASP A 373 5.07 3.71 4.23
CA ASP A 373 4.67 2.81 3.17
C ASP A 373 3.45 3.39 2.45
N ILE A 374 3.38 3.23 1.13
CA ILE A 374 2.33 3.81 0.31
C ILE A 374 1.74 2.72 -0.55
N THR A 375 0.48 2.40 -0.32
CA THR A 375 -0.28 1.47 -1.15
C THR A 375 -1.49 2.16 -1.73
N VAL A 376 -1.62 2.13 -3.05
CA VAL A 376 -2.73 2.74 -3.81
C VAL A 376 -3.38 1.71 -4.71
N VAL A 377 -4.68 1.56 -4.57
CA VAL A 377 -5.55 0.77 -5.46
C VAL A 377 -6.53 1.71 -6.13
N ILE A 378 -6.57 1.72 -7.47
CA ILE A 378 -7.58 2.43 -8.25
C ILE A 378 -8.47 1.41 -8.95
N VAL A 379 -9.78 1.57 -8.79
CA VAL A 379 -10.80 0.73 -9.39
C VAL A 379 -11.61 1.54 -10.40
N ASP A 380 -11.63 1.12 -11.65
CA ASP A 380 -12.46 1.71 -12.71
C ASP A 380 -13.91 1.22 -12.57
N LEU A 381 -14.79 2.05 -12.06
CA LEU A 381 -16.18 1.67 -11.81
C LEU A 381 -16.98 1.51 -13.11
N ASN A 382 -16.53 2.10 -14.23
CA ASN A 382 -17.17 1.90 -15.53
C ASN A 382 -17.05 0.45 -16.02
N HIS A 383 -16.07 -0.30 -15.52
CA HIS A 383 -15.92 -1.73 -15.80
C HIS A 383 -17.05 -2.58 -15.20
N TYR A 384 -17.72 -2.08 -14.14
CA TYR A 384 -18.74 -2.81 -13.36
C TYR A 384 -20.17 -2.34 -13.63
N LYS A 385 -20.35 -1.31 -14.47
CA LYS A 385 -21.67 -0.82 -14.88
C LYS A 385 -22.17 -1.60 -16.09
N CYS A 386 -23.48 -1.88 -16.13
CA CYS A 386 -24.16 -2.48 -17.28
C CYS A 386 -24.56 -1.42 -18.30
#